data_cbffbd0cb60727004e4370aabe01ce1e
#
_entry.id   cbffbd0cb60727004e4370aabe01ce1e
#
_cell.length_a   1.000
_cell.length_b   1.000
_cell.length_c   1.000
_cell.angle_alpha   90.00
_cell.angle_beta   90.00
_cell.angle_gamma   90.00
#
_symmetry.space_group_name_H-M   'P 1'
#
loop_
_entity.id
_entity.type
_entity.pdbx_description
1 polymer ?
#
loop_
_entity_poly.entity_id
_entity_poly.type
_entity_poly.pdbx_seq_one_letter_code
_entity_poly.pdbx_strand_id
1 'polypeptide(L)'
;MARKGKYEEWLEPDNLILLQGWRRDGLSYAQIAANMGIAEQTLNDWAWKYKEIKEALKKGEEVMIYTVENALYKAAIGYDVTETERIETEFPDGSVETTKKARKRHIPPSIGAICFILKNRRSNKWQDKPTVIDTTALNKLDEILKEAKEAAENEVQPETE
;
A
#
# COMPACT_ATOMS: atom_id res chain seq x y z
N MET A 1 16.93 41.18 9.50
CA MET A 1 16.88 39.97 8.70
C MET A 1 15.67 39.13 9.16
N ALA A 2 14.73 38.82 8.28
CA ALA A 2 13.61 37.97 8.64
C ALA A 2 14.12 36.57 9.02
N ARG A 3 13.64 36.01 10.12
CA ARG A 3 14.01 34.69 10.59
C ARG A 3 13.52 33.68 9.55
N LYS A 4 14.43 32.93 8.91
CA LYS A 4 14.09 31.89 7.97
C LYS A 4 13.07 30.95 8.60
N GLY A 5 11.97 30.66 7.90
CA GLY A 5 10.98 29.72 8.40
C GLY A 5 11.60 28.31 8.47
N LYS A 6 11.32 27.57 9.53
CA LYS A 6 11.86 26.20 9.73
C LYS A 6 11.57 25.26 8.54
N TYR A 7 10.52 25.53 7.77
CA TYR A 7 10.18 24.77 6.56
C TYR A 7 11.16 24.98 5.40
N GLU A 8 11.82 26.15 5.30
CA GLU A 8 12.77 26.46 4.22
C GLU A 8 13.98 25.53 4.25
N GLU A 9 14.42 25.16 5.45
CA GLU A 9 15.47 24.16 5.65
C GLU A 9 15.08 22.81 5.07
N TRP A 10 13.79 22.42 5.20
CA TRP A 10 13.28 21.13 4.71
C TRP A 10 12.89 21.12 3.23
N LEU A 11 13.03 22.25 2.54
CA LEU A 11 12.94 22.36 1.09
C LEU A 11 14.31 22.21 0.41
N GLU A 12 15.40 22.21 1.17
CA GLU A 12 16.73 21.95 0.62
C GLU A 12 16.84 20.51 0.11
N PRO A 13 17.56 20.28 -1.03
CA PRO A 13 17.63 18.97 -1.68
C PRO A 13 18.08 17.83 -0.75
N ASP A 14 19.07 18.09 0.10
CA ASP A 14 19.60 17.07 1.03
C ASP A 14 18.55 16.65 2.06
N ASN A 15 17.76 17.58 2.57
CA ASN A 15 16.70 17.32 3.53
C ASN A 15 15.50 16.60 2.87
N LEU A 16 15.20 16.90 1.61
CA LEU A 16 14.20 16.15 0.85
C LEU A 16 14.62 14.69 0.63
N ILE A 17 15.91 14.45 0.40
CA ILE A 17 16.48 13.08 0.33
C ILE A 17 16.33 12.37 1.67
N LEU A 18 16.56 13.04 2.81
CA LEU A 18 16.34 12.46 4.13
C LEU A 18 14.88 12.10 4.37
N LEU A 19 13.93 12.98 4.02
CA LEU A 19 12.50 12.71 4.13
C LEU A 19 12.09 11.48 3.30
N GLN A 20 12.58 11.40 2.06
CA GLN A 20 12.35 10.25 1.20
C GLN A 20 12.95 8.97 1.80
N GLY A 21 14.16 9.04 2.35
CA GLY A 21 14.84 7.92 3.01
C GLY A 21 14.06 7.40 4.21
N TRP A 22 13.67 8.27 5.13
CA TRP A 22 12.90 7.90 6.31
C TRP A 22 11.55 7.25 5.94
N ARG A 23 10.86 7.78 4.93
CA ARG A 23 9.59 7.21 4.48
C ARG A 23 9.78 5.86 3.78
N ARG A 24 10.86 5.70 3.00
CA ARG A 24 11.26 4.42 2.40
C ARG A 24 11.56 3.35 3.46
N ASP A 25 12.17 3.77 4.58
CA ASP A 25 12.50 2.88 5.68
C ASP A 25 11.29 2.57 6.58
N GLY A 26 10.10 3.06 6.20
CA GLY A 26 8.82 2.74 6.82
C GLY A 26 8.45 3.62 8.01
N LEU A 27 9.16 4.72 8.28
CA LEU A 27 8.81 5.63 9.37
C LEU A 27 7.42 6.25 9.14
N SER A 28 6.63 6.31 10.21
CA SER A 28 5.36 7.04 10.21
C SER A 28 5.57 8.55 10.16
N TYR A 29 4.53 9.30 9.81
CA TYR A 29 4.58 10.77 9.83
C TYR A 29 4.92 11.32 11.23
N ALA A 30 4.41 10.70 12.30
CA ALA A 30 4.76 11.05 13.67
C ALA A 30 6.26 10.89 13.96
N GLN A 31 6.86 9.78 13.52
CA GLN A 31 8.29 9.51 13.70
C GLN A 31 9.16 10.47 12.87
N ILE A 32 8.76 10.73 11.63
CA ILE A 32 9.45 11.71 10.76
C ILE A 32 9.38 13.10 11.39
N ALA A 33 8.21 13.54 11.84
CA ALA A 33 8.02 14.82 12.49
C ALA A 33 8.88 14.94 13.77
N ALA A 34 8.98 13.86 14.57
CA ALA A 34 9.86 13.80 15.74
C ALA A 34 11.33 13.97 15.33
N ASN A 35 11.81 13.32 14.29
CA ASN A 35 13.17 13.47 13.75
C ASN A 35 13.44 14.91 13.27
N MET A 36 12.42 15.57 12.70
CA MET A 36 12.48 16.96 12.27
C MET A 36 12.37 17.95 13.44
N GLY A 37 12.03 17.51 14.65
CA GLY A 37 11.75 18.35 15.81
C GLY A 37 10.54 19.26 15.62
N ILE A 38 9.47 18.75 14.99
CA ILE A 38 8.19 19.44 14.75
C ILE A 38 7.01 18.54 15.17
N ALA A 39 5.82 19.13 15.27
CA ALA A 39 4.61 18.35 15.48
C ALA A 39 4.19 17.62 14.18
N GLU A 40 3.56 16.47 14.30
CA GLU A 40 3.03 15.71 13.15
C GLU A 40 2.06 16.53 12.29
N GLN A 41 1.19 17.32 12.95
CA GLN A 41 0.28 18.22 12.25
C GLN A 41 1.03 19.23 11.37
N THR A 42 2.16 19.75 11.85
CA THR A 42 3.00 20.68 11.07
C THR A 42 3.58 20.00 9.83
N LEU A 43 4.00 18.74 9.94
CA LEU A 43 4.48 17.97 8.78
C LEU A 43 3.35 17.73 7.76
N ASN A 44 2.15 17.40 8.22
CA ASN A 44 0.98 17.24 7.36
C ASN A 44 0.64 18.54 6.62
N ASP A 45 0.65 19.69 7.34
CA ASP A 45 0.40 21.00 6.75
C ASP A 45 1.46 21.37 5.70
N TRP A 46 2.73 21.04 5.97
CA TRP A 46 3.81 21.26 5.01
C TRP A 46 3.71 20.34 3.80
N ALA A 47 3.39 19.08 3.98
CA ALA A 47 3.15 18.13 2.88
C ALA A 47 1.95 18.55 2.01
N TRP A 48 0.95 19.21 2.60
CA TRP A 48 -0.16 19.79 1.83
C TRP A 48 0.26 21.06 1.08
N LYS A 49 1.05 21.93 1.71
CA LYS A 49 1.41 23.25 1.20
C LYS A 49 2.58 23.25 0.22
N TYR A 50 3.59 22.38 0.46
CA TYR A 50 4.83 22.33 -0.31
C TYR A 50 4.91 21.05 -1.11
N LYS A 51 4.88 21.19 -2.44
CA LYS A 51 4.87 20.07 -3.39
C LYS A 51 6.11 19.20 -3.26
N GLU A 52 7.27 19.79 -3.03
CA GLU A 52 8.55 19.11 -2.91
C GLU A 52 8.57 18.15 -1.72
N ILE A 53 8.07 18.57 -0.55
CA ILE A 53 7.95 17.73 0.64
C ILE A 53 6.99 16.59 0.39
N LYS A 54 5.82 16.89 -0.21
CA LYS A 54 4.83 15.87 -0.58
C LYS A 54 5.40 14.81 -1.52
N GLU A 55 6.13 15.25 -2.55
CA GLU A 55 6.73 14.33 -3.53
C GLU A 55 7.84 13.48 -2.92
N ALA A 56 8.68 14.06 -2.05
CA ALA A 56 9.72 13.31 -1.34
C ALA A 56 9.12 12.20 -0.46
N LEU A 57 8.11 12.53 0.34
CA LEU A 57 7.40 11.55 1.18
C LEU A 57 6.71 10.47 0.34
N LYS A 58 6.03 10.86 -0.74
CA LYS A 58 5.34 9.92 -1.64
C LYS A 58 6.32 8.96 -2.32
N LYS A 59 7.44 9.46 -2.85
CA LYS A 59 8.47 8.61 -3.48
C LYS A 59 9.04 7.58 -2.50
N GLY A 60 9.28 7.97 -1.25
CA GLY A 60 9.73 7.03 -0.21
C GLY A 60 8.68 5.97 0.08
N GLU A 61 7.41 6.35 0.21
CA GLU A 61 6.29 5.46 0.45
C GLU A 61 6.08 4.43 -0.67
N GLU A 62 6.18 4.85 -1.93
CA GLU A 62 6.07 3.94 -3.08
C GLU A 62 7.13 2.83 -3.02
N VAL A 63 8.38 3.14 -2.67
CA VAL A 63 9.44 2.13 -2.54
C VAL A 63 9.14 1.16 -1.40
N MET A 64 8.65 1.64 -0.27
CA MET A 64 8.23 0.81 0.87
C MET A 64 7.09 -0.13 0.47
N ILE A 65 6.06 0.40 -0.21
CA ILE A 65 4.91 -0.40 -0.68
C ILE A 65 5.39 -1.51 -1.64
N TYR A 66 6.24 -1.21 -2.62
CA TYR A 66 6.80 -2.21 -3.53
C TYR A 66 7.57 -3.30 -2.78
N THR A 67 8.29 -2.95 -1.73
CA THR A 67 9.01 -3.92 -0.91
C THR A 67 8.04 -4.87 -0.22
N VAL A 68 6.94 -4.36 0.35
CA VAL A 68 5.90 -5.15 1.00
C VAL A 68 5.14 -6.02 -0.01
N GLU A 69 4.80 -5.47 -1.19
CA GLU A 69 4.16 -6.22 -2.27
C GLU A 69 5.04 -7.39 -2.76
N ASN A 70 6.35 -7.16 -2.92
CA ASN A 70 7.30 -8.21 -3.27
C ASN A 70 7.39 -9.29 -2.20
N ALA A 71 7.38 -8.91 -0.92
CA ALA A 71 7.37 -9.87 0.20
C ALA A 71 6.08 -10.68 0.22
N LEU A 72 4.93 -10.06 -0.01
CA LEU A 72 3.63 -10.71 -0.12
C LEU A 72 3.62 -11.71 -1.28
N TYR A 73 4.13 -11.32 -2.45
CA TYR A 73 4.23 -12.18 -3.62
C TYR A 73 5.13 -13.39 -3.36
N LYS A 74 6.32 -13.18 -2.77
CA LYS A 74 7.21 -14.28 -2.35
C LYS A 74 6.51 -15.22 -1.38
N ALA A 75 5.80 -14.69 -0.38
CA ALA A 75 5.04 -15.51 0.55
C ALA A 75 3.94 -16.33 -0.13
N ALA A 76 3.30 -15.79 -1.17
CA ALA A 76 2.25 -16.49 -1.92
C ALA A 76 2.77 -17.64 -2.78
N ILE A 77 3.95 -17.50 -3.41
CA ILE A 77 4.51 -18.55 -4.28
C ILE A 77 5.45 -19.52 -3.57
N GLY A 78 5.89 -19.18 -2.34
CA GLY A 78 6.97 -19.86 -1.65
C GLY A 78 8.35 -19.41 -2.15
N TYR A 79 9.39 -19.65 -1.37
CA TYR A 79 10.75 -19.26 -1.74
C TYR A 79 11.80 -20.09 -0.98
N ASP A 80 13.01 -20.12 -1.53
CA ASP A 80 14.13 -20.79 -0.92
C ASP A 80 14.97 -19.80 -0.09
N VAL A 81 15.35 -20.23 1.11
CA VAL A 81 16.25 -19.48 2.01
C VAL A 81 17.52 -20.27 2.20
N THR A 82 18.66 -19.58 2.13
CA THR A 82 19.94 -20.14 2.54
C THR A 82 20.28 -19.63 3.92
N GLU A 83 20.19 -20.48 4.91
CA GLU A 83 20.62 -20.20 6.28
C GLU A 83 22.13 -20.50 6.37
N THR A 84 22.90 -19.51 6.81
CA THR A 84 24.35 -19.69 7.04
C THR A 84 24.61 -19.67 8.55
N GLU A 85 25.05 -20.78 9.06
CA GLU A 85 25.49 -20.92 10.44
C GLU A 85 27.02 -20.76 10.50
N ARG A 86 27.47 -19.89 11.39
CA ARG A 86 28.89 -19.72 11.68
C ARG A 86 29.16 -20.39 13.02
N ILE A 87 29.98 -21.46 13.02
CA ILE A 87 30.40 -22.20 14.21
C ILE A 87 31.84 -21.82 14.45
N GLU A 88 32.12 -21.27 15.63
CA GLU A 88 33.47 -20.99 16.12
C GLU A 88 33.81 -22.06 17.15
N THR A 89 34.88 -22.80 16.90
CA THR A 89 35.40 -23.82 17.82
C THR A 89 36.74 -23.34 18.33
N GLU A 90 36.83 -23.13 19.64
CA GLU A 90 38.07 -22.78 20.32
C GLU A 90 38.75 -24.05 20.82
N PHE A 91 40.03 -24.22 20.48
CA PHE A 91 40.83 -25.34 20.88
C PHE A 91 41.64 -25.03 22.16
N PRO A 92 42.08 -26.06 22.92
CA PRO A 92 42.87 -25.88 24.15
C PRO A 92 44.18 -25.13 23.96
N ASP A 93 44.71 -25.05 22.74
CA ASP A 93 45.91 -24.31 22.39
C ASP A 93 45.66 -22.83 22.11
N GLY A 94 44.40 -22.37 22.27
CA GLY A 94 43.96 -20.97 22.00
C GLY A 94 43.69 -20.67 20.54
N SER A 95 43.76 -21.64 19.64
CA SER A 95 43.37 -21.46 18.24
C SER A 95 41.86 -21.50 18.08
N VAL A 96 41.32 -20.68 17.15
CA VAL A 96 39.90 -20.62 16.85
C VAL A 96 39.68 -21.03 15.38
N GLU A 97 38.91 -22.08 15.18
CA GLU A 97 38.48 -22.49 13.85
C GLU A 97 37.06 -22.00 13.59
N THR A 98 36.87 -21.33 12.48
CA THR A 98 35.56 -20.86 12.04
C THR A 98 35.05 -21.71 10.90
N THR A 99 33.99 -22.48 11.14
CA THR A 99 33.33 -23.29 10.11
C THR A 99 32.01 -22.60 9.70
N LYS A 100 31.80 -22.38 8.37
CA LYS A 100 30.57 -21.89 7.83
C LYS A 100 29.75 -23.03 7.22
N LYS A 101 28.59 -23.32 7.77
CA LYS A 101 27.64 -24.31 7.20
C LYS A 101 26.50 -23.56 6.52
N ALA A 102 26.25 -23.84 5.24
CA ALA A 102 25.11 -23.31 4.51
C ALA A 102 24.06 -24.42 4.34
N ARG A 103 22.82 -24.13 4.76
CA ARG A 103 21.68 -25.03 4.59
C ARG A 103 20.59 -24.33 3.78
N LYS A 104 20.16 -24.96 2.69
CA LYS A 104 18.99 -24.50 1.95
C LYS A 104 17.71 -25.03 2.58
N ARG A 105 16.73 -24.15 2.79
CA ARG A 105 15.40 -24.50 3.30
C ARG A 105 14.35 -23.87 2.38
N HIS A 106 13.39 -24.66 1.95
CA HIS A 106 12.23 -24.18 1.23
C HIS A 106 11.15 -23.69 2.20
N ILE A 107 10.69 -22.46 2.01
CA ILE A 107 9.53 -21.90 2.72
C ILE A 107 8.31 -22.14 1.82
N PRO A 108 7.33 -22.95 2.28
CA PRO A 108 6.18 -23.29 1.46
C PRO A 108 5.26 -22.07 1.23
N PRO A 109 4.44 -22.09 0.16
CA PRO A 109 3.46 -21.04 -0.12
C PRO A 109 2.49 -20.80 1.05
N SER A 110 2.18 -19.54 1.32
CA SER A 110 1.19 -19.14 2.32
C SER A 110 -0.20 -19.06 1.70
N ILE A 111 -1.12 -19.91 2.17
CA ILE A 111 -2.53 -19.90 1.72
C ILE A 111 -3.17 -18.53 1.97
N GLY A 112 -2.88 -17.90 3.12
CA GLY A 112 -3.38 -16.55 3.44
C GLY A 112 -2.94 -15.50 2.42
N ALA A 113 -1.65 -15.50 2.04
CA ALA A 113 -1.11 -14.58 1.04
C ALA A 113 -1.73 -14.83 -0.35
N ILE A 114 -1.91 -16.10 -0.74
CA ILE A 114 -2.57 -16.48 -2.00
C ILE A 114 -4.01 -15.94 -2.01
N CYS A 115 -4.79 -16.24 -0.96
CA CYS A 115 -6.18 -15.82 -0.85
C CYS A 115 -6.29 -14.29 -0.89
N PHE A 116 -5.42 -13.57 -0.16
CA PHE A 116 -5.41 -12.12 -0.16
C PHE A 116 -5.18 -11.54 -1.57
N ILE A 117 -4.18 -12.03 -2.29
CA ILE A 117 -3.88 -11.58 -3.66
C ILE A 117 -5.05 -11.88 -4.61
N LEU A 118 -5.60 -13.11 -4.57
CA LEU A 118 -6.67 -13.52 -5.48
C LEU A 118 -7.97 -12.75 -5.23
N LYS A 119 -8.34 -12.52 -3.96
CA LYS A 119 -9.54 -11.76 -3.60
C LYS A 119 -9.45 -10.29 -4.04
N ASN A 120 -8.27 -9.68 -3.94
CA ASN A 120 -8.08 -8.28 -4.30
C ASN A 120 -7.87 -8.07 -5.80
N ARG A 121 -7.12 -8.96 -6.48
CA ARG A 121 -6.80 -8.79 -7.92
C ARG A 121 -7.80 -9.48 -8.87
N ARG A 122 -8.54 -10.47 -8.39
CA ARG A 122 -9.52 -11.24 -9.14
C ARG A 122 -10.82 -11.45 -8.36
N SER A 123 -11.33 -10.39 -7.76
CA SER A 123 -12.53 -10.40 -6.92
C SER A 123 -13.75 -11.02 -7.60
N ASN A 124 -13.90 -10.86 -8.92
CA ASN A 124 -14.96 -11.47 -9.71
C ASN A 124 -14.95 -13.01 -9.68
N LYS A 125 -13.81 -13.65 -9.40
CA LYS A 125 -13.62 -15.11 -9.34
C LYS A 125 -13.48 -15.65 -7.91
N TRP A 126 -12.95 -14.85 -7.00
CA TRP A 126 -12.45 -15.29 -5.69
C TRP A 126 -13.09 -14.53 -4.53
N GLN A 127 -14.41 -14.30 -4.59
CA GLN A 127 -15.18 -13.68 -3.51
C GLN A 127 -15.58 -14.73 -2.46
N ASP A 128 -15.59 -14.36 -1.19
CA ASP A 128 -16.07 -15.22 -0.10
C ASP A 128 -17.58 -15.44 -0.17
N LYS A 129 -18.31 -14.45 -0.72
CA LYS A 129 -19.74 -14.54 -1.00
C LYS A 129 -19.98 -13.90 -2.37
N PRO A 130 -20.77 -14.53 -3.24
CA PRO A 130 -21.20 -13.87 -4.46
C PRO A 130 -21.94 -12.59 -4.06
N THR A 131 -21.61 -11.48 -4.71
CA THR A 131 -22.41 -10.26 -4.58
C THR A 131 -23.77 -10.60 -5.17
N VAL A 132 -24.76 -10.82 -4.31
CA VAL A 132 -26.15 -10.85 -4.75
C VAL A 132 -26.44 -9.45 -5.20
N ILE A 133 -26.42 -9.21 -6.52
CA ILE A 133 -26.95 -7.98 -7.08
C ILE A 133 -28.43 -8.03 -6.75
N ASP A 134 -28.85 -7.17 -5.82
CA ASP A 134 -30.28 -7.00 -5.54
C ASP A 134 -30.93 -6.37 -6.77
N THR A 135 -31.41 -7.24 -7.65
CA THR A 135 -32.07 -6.83 -8.88
C THR A 135 -33.44 -6.20 -8.61
N THR A 136 -33.92 -6.22 -7.37
CA THR A 136 -35.23 -5.66 -6.98
C THR A 136 -35.31 -4.18 -7.27
N ALA A 137 -34.23 -3.43 -7.03
CA ALA A 137 -34.17 -2.00 -7.34
C ALA A 137 -34.13 -1.73 -8.85
N LEU A 138 -33.42 -2.55 -9.62
CA LEU A 138 -33.37 -2.46 -11.09
C LEU A 138 -34.72 -2.80 -11.70
N ASN A 139 -35.38 -3.87 -11.23
CA ASN A 139 -36.72 -4.26 -11.70
C ASN A 139 -37.76 -3.17 -11.42
N LYS A 140 -37.71 -2.53 -10.25
CA LYS A 140 -38.58 -1.37 -9.93
C LYS A 140 -38.32 -0.19 -10.83
N LEU A 141 -37.06 0.09 -11.18
CA LEU A 141 -36.73 1.19 -12.10
C LEU A 141 -37.23 0.90 -13.52
N ASP A 142 -37.14 -0.35 -13.98
CA ASP A 142 -37.66 -0.79 -15.27
C ASP A 142 -39.21 -0.68 -15.32
N GLU A 143 -39.90 -1.03 -14.23
CA GLU A 143 -41.34 -0.86 -14.08
C GLU A 143 -41.74 0.63 -14.16
N ILE A 144 -41.07 1.50 -13.41
CA ILE A 144 -41.32 2.96 -13.43
C ILE A 144 -41.08 3.56 -14.84
N LEU A 145 -39.99 3.11 -15.50
CA LEU A 145 -39.69 3.58 -16.86
C LEU A 145 -40.76 3.11 -17.89
N LYS A 146 -41.28 1.92 -17.70
CA LYS A 146 -42.35 1.37 -18.53
C LYS A 146 -43.65 2.15 -18.35
N GLU A 147 -44.04 2.38 -17.08
CA GLU A 147 -45.22 3.21 -16.75
C GLU A 147 -45.11 4.63 -17.28
N ALA A 148 -43.93 5.26 -17.17
CA ALA A 148 -43.70 6.61 -17.70
C ALA A 148 -43.79 6.68 -19.24
N LYS A 149 -43.33 5.64 -19.95
CA LYS A 149 -43.47 5.53 -21.40
C LYS A 149 -44.92 5.35 -21.83
N GLU A 150 -45.65 4.48 -21.17
CA GLU A 150 -47.09 4.25 -21.44
C GLU A 150 -47.91 5.50 -21.17
N ALA A 151 -47.58 6.27 -20.11
CA ALA A 151 -48.24 7.56 -19.84
C ALA A 151 -47.96 8.61 -20.92
N ALA A 152 -46.70 8.70 -21.38
CA ALA A 152 -46.33 9.65 -22.46
C ALA A 152 -46.94 9.27 -23.80
N GLU A 153 -47.10 7.99 -24.12
CA GLU A 153 -47.79 7.53 -25.34
C GLU A 153 -49.29 7.83 -25.32
N ASN A 154 -49.92 7.74 -24.14
CA ASN A 154 -51.35 8.07 -23.98
C ASN A 154 -51.66 9.58 -24.05
N GLU A 155 -50.69 10.46 -23.72
CA GLU A 155 -50.84 11.91 -23.84
C GLU A 155 -50.68 12.42 -25.29
N VAL A 156 -50.13 11.60 -26.20
CA VAL A 156 -49.86 11.98 -27.61
C VAL A 156 -51.00 11.61 -28.56
N GLN A 157 -52.14 11.05 -28.09
CA GLN A 157 -53.32 10.86 -28.97
C GLN A 157 -54.06 12.17 -29.11
N PRO A 158 -54.01 12.88 -30.27
CA PRO A 158 -54.84 14.04 -30.50
C PRO A 158 -56.28 13.57 -30.64
N GLU A 159 -57.19 14.23 -29.90
CA GLU A 159 -58.63 14.14 -30.16
C GLU A 159 -58.88 14.60 -31.61
N THR A 160 -59.12 13.64 -32.46
CA THR A 160 -59.66 13.93 -33.80
C THR A 160 -61.18 13.89 -33.70
N GLU A 161 -61.79 15.12 -33.67
CA GLU A 161 -63.14 15.32 -34.16
C GLU A 161 -63.18 15.41 -35.69
#